data_be4ef5c6ea543048d1cb78928ef2d8eb
#
_entry.id   be4ef5c6ea543048d1cb78928ef2d8eb
#
_cell.length_a   1.000
_cell.length_b   1.000
_cell.length_c   1.000
_cell.angle_alpha   90.00
_cell.angle_beta   90.00
_cell.angle_gamma   90.00
#
_symmetry.space_group_name_H-M   'P 1'
#
loop_
_entity.id
_entity.type
_entity.pdbx_description
1 polymer ?
#
loop_
_entity_poly.entity_id
_entity_poly.type
_entity_poly.pdbx_seq_one_letter_code
_entity_poly.pdbx_strand_id
1 'polypeptide(L)'
;GNGRFIFAGYKTESAPFDAATGDYNGGAEAITQQVDTARNMTISHTGQQIFESITSNAEQLPGGGYGQTNMFKILDSAIASLKTPIENDPAAATAQSQVIANAQIGIKNSQNNVLTVVADVGTKMNELEKLDTLGDDRALGQTKQMSDLVDVDWNEAISSYTMQQAALQASYKAF
;
A
#
# COMPACT_ATOMS: atom_id res chain seq x y z
N GLY A 1 -12.69 4.21 11.46
CA GLY A 1 -12.25 2.85 11.19
C GLY A 1 -13.24 1.85 11.76
N ASN A 2 -13.41 0.71 11.12
CA ASN A 2 -14.37 -0.35 11.48
C ASN A 2 -13.96 -1.15 12.74
N GLY A 3 -13.23 -0.54 13.70
CA GLY A 3 -12.71 -1.23 14.89
C GLY A 3 -11.60 -2.26 14.64
N ARG A 4 -11.03 -2.28 13.42
CA ARG A 4 -9.95 -3.20 13.05
C ARG A 4 -8.59 -2.49 13.07
N PHE A 5 -7.56 -3.23 13.45
CA PHE A 5 -6.17 -2.74 13.50
C PHE A 5 -5.49 -2.84 12.14
N ILE A 6 -4.94 -1.73 11.63
CA ILE A 6 -4.38 -1.64 10.27
C ILE A 6 -2.98 -2.26 10.13
N PHE A 7 -2.22 -2.38 11.22
CA PHE A 7 -0.86 -2.92 11.20
C PHE A 7 -0.77 -4.39 11.64
N ALA A 8 -1.93 -5.03 11.83
CA ALA A 8 -2.01 -6.39 12.35
C ALA A 8 -1.92 -7.48 11.27
N GLY A 9 -1.70 -7.12 9.99
CA GLY A 9 -1.80 -8.06 8.89
C GLY A 9 -3.20 -8.68 8.83
N TYR A 10 -3.29 -10.01 8.72
CA TYR A 10 -4.59 -10.71 8.73
C TYR A 10 -5.23 -10.84 10.12
N LYS A 11 -4.51 -10.55 11.22
CA LYS A 11 -5.05 -10.61 12.59
C LYS A 11 -5.66 -9.28 13.04
N THR A 12 -6.55 -8.72 12.25
CA THR A 12 -7.09 -7.37 12.43
C THR A 12 -7.97 -7.15 13.67
N GLU A 13 -8.33 -8.20 14.40
CA GLU A 13 -9.23 -8.14 15.55
C GLU A 13 -8.51 -7.90 16.89
N SER A 14 -7.18 -8.09 16.92
CA SER A 14 -6.35 -7.87 18.10
C SER A 14 -5.31 -6.78 17.87
N ALA A 15 -4.90 -6.11 18.97
CA ALA A 15 -3.86 -5.09 18.92
C ALA A 15 -2.55 -5.70 18.39
N PRO A 16 -1.90 -5.05 17.39
CA PRO A 16 -0.69 -5.58 16.77
C PRO A 16 0.54 -5.51 17.67
N PHE A 17 0.53 -4.65 18.68
CA PHE A 17 1.62 -4.51 19.64
C PHE A 17 1.12 -4.69 21.06
N ASP A 18 1.92 -5.37 21.88
CA ASP A 18 1.70 -5.43 23.31
C ASP A 18 2.03 -4.05 23.94
N ALA A 19 1.11 -3.52 24.72
CA ALA A 19 1.25 -2.19 25.30
C ALA A 19 2.31 -2.12 26.41
N ALA A 20 2.67 -3.25 27.03
CA ALA A 20 3.64 -3.30 28.13
C ALA A 20 5.05 -3.63 27.63
N THR A 21 5.18 -4.47 26.60
CA THR A 21 6.47 -4.98 26.14
C THR A 21 6.91 -4.42 24.77
N GLY A 22 5.99 -3.82 24.02
CA GLY A 22 6.23 -3.37 22.66
C GLY A 22 6.42 -4.52 21.65
N ASP A 23 6.12 -5.77 22.05
CA ASP A 23 6.26 -6.93 21.17
C ASP A 23 5.16 -6.94 20.09
N TYR A 24 5.55 -7.34 18.89
CA TYR A 24 4.60 -7.51 17.79
C TYR A 24 3.86 -8.85 17.90
N ASN A 25 2.53 -8.79 18.01
CA ASN A 25 1.62 -9.93 18.09
C ASN A 25 0.69 -10.09 16.88
N GLY A 26 0.87 -9.24 15.87
CA GLY A 26 0.09 -9.26 14.64
C GLY A 26 0.35 -10.45 13.74
N GLY A 27 -0.22 -10.44 12.54
CA GLY A 27 0.05 -11.42 11.49
C GLY A 27 1.40 -11.12 10.80
N ALA A 28 2.13 -12.16 10.41
CA ALA A 28 3.41 -12.02 9.72
C ALA A 28 3.26 -11.54 8.27
N GLU A 29 2.10 -11.75 7.67
CA GLU A 29 1.86 -11.47 6.26
C GLU A 29 1.02 -10.20 6.07
N ALA A 30 1.45 -9.38 5.11
CA ALA A 30 0.69 -8.21 4.65
C ALA A 30 -0.54 -8.64 3.84
N ILE A 31 -1.62 -7.85 3.92
CA ILE A 31 -2.85 -8.14 3.20
C ILE A 31 -2.63 -7.85 1.71
N THR A 32 -3.02 -8.81 0.88
CA THR A 32 -3.03 -8.68 -0.57
C THR A 32 -4.47 -8.64 -1.08
N GLN A 33 -4.70 -7.87 -2.13
CA GLN A 33 -5.99 -7.77 -2.80
C GLN A 33 -5.81 -7.88 -4.31
N GLN A 34 -6.74 -8.55 -4.97
CA GLN A 34 -6.80 -8.57 -6.42
C GLN A 34 -7.30 -7.22 -6.93
N VAL A 35 -6.48 -6.56 -7.75
CA VAL A 35 -6.76 -5.21 -8.31
C VAL A 35 -7.07 -5.24 -9.81
N ASP A 36 -6.80 -6.37 -10.48
CA ASP A 36 -7.15 -6.63 -11.88
C ASP A 36 -7.32 -8.16 -12.05
N THR A 37 -7.85 -8.61 -13.17
CA THR A 37 -8.17 -10.03 -13.49
C THR A 37 -7.03 -11.01 -13.22
N ALA A 38 -5.78 -10.58 -13.37
CA ALA A 38 -4.58 -11.42 -13.16
C ALA A 38 -3.56 -10.77 -12.21
N ARG A 39 -3.94 -9.73 -11.44
CA ARG A 39 -2.99 -8.96 -10.64
C ARG A 39 -3.41 -8.82 -9.21
N ASN A 40 -2.55 -9.28 -8.32
CA ASN A 40 -2.67 -9.04 -6.88
C ASN A 40 -1.70 -7.93 -6.45
N MET A 41 -2.16 -7.05 -5.59
CA MET A 41 -1.37 -5.98 -4.98
C MET A 41 -1.39 -6.13 -3.46
N THR A 42 -0.23 -5.91 -2.83
CA THR A 42 -0.14 -5.79 -1.37
C THR A 42 -0.65 -4.42 -0.96
N ILE A 43 -1.75 -4.39 -0.21
CA ILE A 43 -2.46 -3.16 0.17
C ILE A 43 -2.21 -2.72 1.60
N SER A 44 -1.40 -3.47 2.36
CA SER A 44 -1.04 -3.12 3.74
C SER A 44 0.42 -3.44 4.02
N HIS A 45 0.93 -2.89 5.12
CA HIS A 45 2.18 -3.29 5.73
C HIS A 45 1.90 -3.77 7.15
N THR A 46 2.62 -4.80 7.60
CA THR A 46 2.52 -5.25 8.99
C THR A 46 3.29 -4.30 9.91
N GLY A 47 2.90 -4.25 11.19
CA GLY A 47 3.63 -3.46 12.18
C GLY A 47 5.09 -3.89 12.31
N GLN A 48 5.38 -5.17 12.13
CA GLN A 48 6.74 -5.69 12.10
C GLN A 48 7.56 -5.08 10.95
N GLN A 49 7.00 -5.02 9.74
CA GLN A 49 7.67 -4.42 8.58
C GLN A 49 7.94 -2.92 8.77
N ILE A 50 7.07 -2.21 9.48
CA ILE A 50 7.19 -0.77 9.68
C ILE A 50 8.11 -0.43 10.84
N PHE A 51 7.93 -1.08 12.01
CA PHE A 51 8.51 -0.64 13.28
C PHE A 51 9.62 -1.56 13.83
N GLU A 52 9.82 -2.75 13.25
CA GLU A 52 10.86 -3.70 13.66
C GLU A 52 11.89 -3.99 12.56
N SER A 53 11.62 -3.58 11.32
CA SER A 53 12.55 -3.77 10.21
C SER A 53 13.42 -2.54 10.00
N ILE A 54 14.56 -2.77 9.35
CA ILE A 54 15.50 -1.73 8.94
C ILE A 54 15.78 -1.86 7.44
N THR A 55 16.20 -0.77 6.83
CA THR A 55 16.59 -0.74 5.41
C THR A 55 17.98 -1.36 5.20
N SER A 56 18.28 -1.75 3.96
CA SER A 56 19.60 -2.31 3.59
C SER A 56 20.78 -1.36 3.80
N ASN A 57 20.52 -0.05 3.86
CA ASN A 57 21.49 1.01 4.11
C ASN A 57 21.45 1.55 5.54
N ALA A 58 20.90 0.77 6.49
CA ALA A 58 20.84 1.15 7.88
C ALA A 58 22.25 1.35 8.45
N GLU A 59 22.39 2.33 9.38
CA GLU A 59 23.63 2.62 10.07
C GLU A 59 23.90 1.56 11.15
N GLN A 60 25.12 1.03 11.19
CA GLN A 60 25.55 0.09 12.20
C GLN A 60 25.96 0.81 13.49
N LEU A 61 25.83 0.11 14.61
CA LEU A 61 26.37 0.55 15.89
C LEU A 61 27.92 0.60 15.86
N PRO A 62 28.57 1.42 16.71
CA PRO A 62 30.03 1.51 16.77
C PRO A 62 30.75 0.18 17.02
N GLY A 63 30.08 -0.77 17.66
CA GLY A 63 30.57 -2.13 17.89
C GLY A 63 30.24 -3.14 16.79
N GLY A 64 29.62 -2.69 15.69
CA GLY A 64 29.08 -3.52 14.61
C GLY A 64 27.68 -4.04 14.90
N GLY A 65 26.99 -4.46 13.83
CA GLY A 65 25.60 -4.91 13.90
C GLY A 65 24.60 -3.74 14.08
N TYR A 66 23.33 -4.08 14.19
CA TYR A 66 22.24 -3.09 14.26
C TYR A 66 21.58 -3.01 15.63
N GLY A 67 21.90 -3.92 16.56
CA GLY A 67 21.32 -3.99 17.90
C GLY A 67 19.83 -4.26 17.89
N GLN A 68 19.10 -3.55 18.74
CA GLN A 68 17.65 -3.61 18.78
C GLN A 68 17.06 -2.86 17.58
N THR A 69 16.15 -3.50 16.83
CA THR A 69 15.48 -2.94 15.66
C THR A 69 14.03 -2.51 15.92
N ASN A 70 13.41 -3.06 16.96
CA ASN A 70 12.07 -2.65 17.38
C ASN A 70 12.11 -1.23 17.97
N MET A 71 11.44 -0.29 17.29
CA MET A 71 11.45 1.13 17.65
C MET A 71 10.94 1.39 19.08
N PHE A 72 9.92 0.65 19.52
CA PHE A 72 9.35 0.83 20.85
C PHE A 72 10.35 0.38 21.93
N LYS A 73 11.02 -0.75 21.74
CA LYS A 73 12.06 -1.24 22.66
C LYS A 73 13.30 -0.35 22.70
N ILE A 74 13.66 0.27 21.58
CA ILE A 74 14.73 1.27 21.54
C ILE A 74 14.37 2.47 22.43
N LEU A 75 13.14 2.98 22.30
CA LEU A 75 12.65 4.09 23.11
C LEU A 75 12.57 3.71 24.59
N ASP A 76 12.04 2.54 24.93
CA ASP A 76 11.94 2.07 26.30
C ASP A 76 13.33 1.91 26.95
N SER A 77 14.30 1.38 26.22
CA SER A 77 15.68 1.27 26.68
C SER A 77 16.31 2.64 26.95
N ALA A 78 16.09 3.61 26.04
CA ALA A 78 16.56 4.98 26.22
C ALA A 78 15.90 5.65 27.44
N ILE A 79 14.59 5.51 27.60
CA ILE A 79 13.84 6.04 28.74
C ILE A 79 14.32 5.41 30.05
N ALA A 80 14.49 4.09 30.09
CA ALA A 80 14.99 3.37 31.28
C ALA A 80 16.41 3.85 31.65
N SER A 81 17.28 4.02 30.66
CA SER A 81 18.63 4.54 30.86
C SER A 81 18.62 5.95 31.44
N LEU A 82 17.76 6.85 30.93
CA LEU A 82 17.66 8.22 31.43
C LEU A 82 17.08 8.31 32.83
N LYS A 83 16.30 7.32 33.28
CA LYS A 83 15.78 7.25 34.65
C LYS A 83 16.79 6.71 35.66
N THR A 84 17.89 6.11 35.19
CA THR A 84 18.93 5.56 36.07
C THR A 84 19.80 6.71 36.58
N PRO A 85 19.96 6.88 37.92
CA PRO A 85 20.85 7.89 38.50
C PRO A 85 22.29 7.61 38.12
N ILE A 86 23.02 8.67 37.74
CA ILE A 86 24.45 8.60 37.34
C ILE A 86 25.34 9.45 38.25
N GLU A 87 24.76 10.06 39.29
CA GLU A 87 25.47 10.93 40.21
C GLU A 87 26.64 10.18 40.87
N ASN A 88 27.84 10.75 40.74
CA ASN A 88 29.07 10.18 41.30
C ASN A 88 29.49 8.82 40.76
N ASP A 89 28.92 8.36 39.63
CA ASP A 89 29.33 7.11 38.96
C ASP A 89 29.70 7.39 37.49
N PRO A 90 31.00 7.65 37.19
CA PRO A 90 31.46 7.87 35.81
C PRO A 90 31.25 6.67 34.89
N ALA A 91 31.22 5.43 35.42
CA ALA A 91 30.97 4.24 34.61
C ALA A 91 29.49 4.18 34.19
N ALA A 92 28.58 4.46 35.11
CA ALA A 92 27.16 4.59 34.81
C ALA A 92 26.86 5.70 33.81
N ALA A 93 27.51 6.87 33.93
CA ALA A 93 27.40 7.97 33.00
C ALA A 93 27.87 7.59 31.58
N THR A 94 28.97 6.84 31.47
CA THR A 94 29.49 6.34 30.19
C THR A 94 28.52 5.33 29.57
N ALA A 95 28.02 4.37 30.36
CA ALA A 95 27.04 3.38 29.89
C ALA A 95 25.73 4.05 29.42
N GLN A 96 25.23 5.03 30.16
CA GLN A 96 24.05 5.80 29.76
C GLN A 96 24.28 6.52 28.42
N SER A 97 25.42 7.20 28.26
CA SER A 97 25.78 7.89 27.01
C SER A 97 25.81 6.92 25.83
N GLN A 98 26.32 5.70 26.03
CA GLN A 98 26.37 4.67 24.99
C GLN A 98 24.95 4.20 24.60
N VAL A 99 24.08 3.95 25.59
CA VAL A 99 22.68 3.56 25.32
C VAL A 99 21.97 4.64 24.51
N ILE A 100 22.14 5.92 24.89
CA ILE A 100 21.52 7.03 24.17
C ILE A 100 22.05 7.17 22.75
N ALA A 101 23.39 7.06 22.56
CA ALA A 101 23.99 7.09 21.22
C ALA A 101 23.47 5.93 20.34
N ASN A 102 23.39 4.73 20.88
CA ASN A 102 22.84 3.58 20.17
C ASN A 102 21.34 3.77 19.84
N ALA A 103 20.58 4.34 20.77
CA ALA A 103 19.17 4.63 20.55
C ALA A 103 18.95 5.66 19.42
N GLN A 104 19.81 6.68 19.35
CA GLN A 104 19.75 7.67 18.25
C GLN A 104 19.96 7.02 16.87
N ILE A 105 20.94 6.12 16.76
CA ILE A 105 21.18 5.35 15.52
C ILE A 105 19.96 4.48 15.21
N GLY A 106 19.45 3.74 16.21
CA GLY A 106 18.27 2.88 16.03
C GLY A 106 17.03 3.64 15.60
N ILE A 107 16.74 4.78 16.21
CA ILE A 107 15.60 5.66 15.84
C ILE A 107 15.77 6.19 14.42
N LYS A 108 16.98 6.62 14.03
CA LYS A 108 17.27 7.06 12.67
C LYS A 108 17.03 5.95 11.64
N ASN A 109 17.48 4.73 11.95
CA ASN A 109 17.23 3.56 11.10
C ASN A 109 15.73 3.25 10.97
N SER A 110 14.99 3.33 12.08
CA SER A 110 13.53 3.14 12.08
C SER A 110 12.83 4.24 11.26
N GLN A 111 13.23 5.49 11.38
CA GLN A 111 12.70 6.59 10.55
C GLN A 111 12.94 6.35 9.06
N ASN A 112 14.14 5.93 8.68
CA ASN A 112 14.47 5.61 7.29
C ASN A 112 13.60 4.46 6.76
N ASN A 113 13.32 3.46 7.59
CA ASN A 113 12.42 2.38 7.23
C ASN A 113 10.98 2.86 7.03
N VAL A 114 10.46 3.68 7.94
CA VAL A 114 9.13 4.30 7.79
C VAL A 114 9.03 5.11 6.49
N LEU A 115 10.05 5.91 6.18
CA LEU A 115 10.08 6.68 4.93
C LEU A 115 10.08 5.78 3.69
N THR A 116 10.78 4.65 3.74
CA THR A 116 10.78 3.63 2.67
C THR A 116 9.38 3.04 2.48
N VAL A 117 8.69 2.71 3.58
CA VAL A 117 7.30 2.21 3.52
C VAL A 117 6.36 3.28 2.96
N VAL A 118 6.51 4.54 3.37
CA VAL A 118 5.70 5.66 2.82
C VAL A 118 5.92 5.80 1.31
N ALA A 119 7.16 5.69 0.84
CA ALA A 119 7.49 5.73 -0.59
C ALA A 119 6.87 4.54 -1.35
N ASP A 120 6.90 3.33 -0.78
CA ASP A 120 6.24 2.15 -1.36
C ASP A 120 4.72 2.34 -1.46
N VAL A 121 4.08 2.86 -0.42
CA VAL A 121 2.65 3.20 -0.45
C VAL A 121 2.35 4.22 -1.54
N GLY A 122 3.16 5.28 -1.67
CA GLY A 122 3.02 6.28 -2.74
C GLY A 122 3.13 5.66 -4.14
N THR A 123 4.07 4.74 -4.33
CA THR A 123 4.21 4.01 -5.60
C THR A 123 2.98 3.16 -5.92
N LYS A 124 2.43 2.46 -4.93
CA LYS A 124 1.22 1.65 -5.08
C LYS A 124 -0.03 2.50 -5.36
N MET A 125 -0.14 3.68 -4.73
CA MET A 125 -1.21 4.63 -5.04
C MET A 125 -1.15 5.10 -6.51
N ASN A 126 0.03 5.48 -7.00
CA ASN A 126 0.21 5.84 -8.41
C ASN A 126 -0.09 4.68 -9.36
N GLU A 127 0.20 3.46 -8.96
CA GLU A 127 -0.11 2.26 -9.73
C GLU A 127 -1.62 2.02 -9.79
N LEU A 128 -2.35 2.18 -8.69
CA LEU A 128 -3.81 2.08 -8.64
C LEU A 128 -4.47 3.15 -9.53
N GLU A 129 -3.99 4.38 -9.50
CA GLU A 129 -4.50 5.47 -10.35
C GLU A 129 -4.34 5.15 -11.84
N LYS A 130 -3.20 4.55 -12.23
CA LYS A 130 -2.98 4.10 -13.61
C LYS A 130 -3.90 2.95 -13.99
N LEU A 131 -4.17 2.01 -13.08
CA LEU A 131 -5.11 0.91 -13.31
C LEU A 131 -6.55 1.41 -13.46
N ASP A 132 -6.94 2.40 -12.68
CA ASP A 132 -8.25 3.05 -12.76
C ASP A 132 -8.44 3.73 -14.13
N THR A 133 -7.47 4.55 -14.55
CA THR A 133 -7.45 5.17 -15.88
C THR A 133 -7.54 4.14 -17.01
N LEU A 134 -6.77 3.04 -16.91
CA LEU A 134 -6.82 1.96 -17.90
C LEU A 134 -8.18 1.25 -17.91
N GLY A 135 -8.82 1.11 -16.75
CA GLY A 135 -10.17 0.59 -16.60
C GLY A 135 -11.20 1.45 -17.34
N ASP A 136 -11.14 2.76 -17.14
CA ASP A 136 -12.01 3.73 -17.81
C ASP A 136 -11.82 3.71 -19.34
N ASP A 137 -10.57 3.69 -19.81
CA ASP A 137 -10.25 3.60 -21.25
C ASP A 137 -10.81 2.32 -21.87
N ARG A 138 -10.69 1.18 -21.17
CA ARG A 138 -11.27 -0.10 -21.61
C ARG A 138 -12.79 -0.04 -21.66
N ALA A 139 -13.44 0.52 -20.63
CA ALA A 139 -14.89 0.67 -20.58
C ALA A 139 -15.40 1.55 -21.72
N LEU A 140 -14.73 2.66 -22.00
CA LEU A 140 -15.04 3.55 -23.12
C LEU A 140 -14.87 2.83 -24.46
N GLY A 141 -13.77 2.10 -24.64
CA GLY A 141 -13.50 1.29 -25.84
C GLY A 141 -14.58 0.23 -26.08
N GLN A 142 -14.97 -0.50 -25.02
CA GLN A 142 -16.04 -1.50 -25.12
C GLN A 142 -17.40 -0.86 -25.43
N THR A 143 -17.72 0.29 -24.83
CA THR A 143 -18.95 1.02 -25.12
C THR A 143 -19.00 1.46 -26.58
N LYS A 144 -17.88 1.96 -27.11
CA LYS A 144 -17.77 2.33 -28.53
C LYS A 144 -17.93 1.11 -29.44
N GLN A 145 -17.26 0.00 -29.14
CA GLN A 145 -17.41 -1.23 -29.94
C GLN A 145 -18.85 -1.76 -29.92
N MET A 146 -19.54 -1.65 -28.77
CA MET A 146 -20.93 -2.04 -28.66
C MET A 146 -21.83 -1.12 -29.48
N SER A 147 -21.59 0.20 -29.44
CA SER A 147 -22.30 1.17 -30.29
C SER A 147 -22.08 0.85 -31.76
N ASP A 148 -20.84 0.66 -32.21
CA ASP A 148 -20.51 0.33 -33.60
C ASP A 148 -21.16 -0.98 -34.10
N LEU A 149 -21.45 -1.92 -33.19
CA LEU A 149 -22.10 -3.20 -33.52
C LEU A 149 -23.63 -3.16 -33.49
N VAL A 150 -24.21 -2.31 -32.65
CA VAL A 150 -25.65 -2.28 -32.38
C VAL A 150 -26.34 -1.09 -33.08
N ASP A 151 -25.62 0.01 -33.25
CA ASP A 151 -26.20 1.21 -33.85
C ASP A 151 -26.48 0.97 -35.33
N VAL A 152 -27.72 1.25 -35.72
CA VAL A 152 -28.15 1.13 -37.09
C VAL A 152 -27.60 2.32 -37.89
N ASP A 153 -26.95 2.08 -39.03
CA ASP A 153 -26.64 3.12 -39.99
C ASP A 153 -27.94 3.62 -40.61
N TRP A 154 -28.43 4.72 -40.03
CA TRP A 154 -29.69 5.35 -40.47
C TRP A 154 -29.67 5.75 -41.93
N ASN A 155 -28.53 6.10 -42.50
CA ASN A 155 -28.42 6.48 -43.90
C ASN A 155 -28.62 5.26 -44.81
N GLU A 156 -28.01 4.13 -44.46
CA GLU A 156 -28.19 2.88 -45.18
C GLU A 156 -29.61 2.33 -45.01
N ALA A 157 -30.14 2.36 -43.79
CA ALA A 157 -31.48 1.90 -43.47
C ALA A 157 -32.56 2.73 -44.22
N ILE A 158 -32.46 4.05 -44.24
CA ILE A 158 -33.38 4.94 -44.97
C ILE A 158 -33.25 4.72 -46.48
N SER A 159 -32.01 4.60 -47.00
CA SER A 159 -31.78 4.34 -48.44
C SER A 159 -32.39 3.01 -48.87
N SER A 160 -32.19 1.96 -48.10
CA SER A 160 -32.80 0.64 -48.32
C SER A 160 -34.32 0.70 -48.25
N TYR A 161 -34.87 1.42 -47.28
CA TYR A 161 -36.33 1.57 -47.13
C TYR A 161 -36.93 2.32 -48.33
N THR A 162 -36.32 3.42 -48.75
CA THR A 162 -36.81 4.20 -49.91
C THR A 162 -36.72 3.40 -51.21
N MET A 163 -35.65 2.60 -51.38
CA MET A 163 -35.50 1.72 -52.55
C MET A 163 -36.55 0.61 -52.56
N GLN A 164 -36.82 -0.01 -51.42
CA GLN A 164 -37.89 -1.01 -51.28
C GLN A 164 -39.29 -0.41 -51.57
N GLN A 165 -39.55 0.80 -51.07
CA GLN A 165 -40.81 1.50 -51.32
C GLN A 165 -41.00 1.82 -52.83
N ALA A 166 -39.94 2.26 -53.49
CA ALA A 166 -39.96 2.52 -54.96
C ALA A 166 -40.17 1.22 -55.77
N ALA A 167 -39.53 0.13 -55.36
CA ALA A 167 -39.73 -1.19 -55.98
C ALA A 167 -41.17 -1.69 -55.83
N LEU A 168 -41.73 -1.52 -54.63
CA LEU A 168 -43.11 -1.87 -54.36
C LEU A 168 -44.08 -1.07 -55.22
N GLN A 169 -43.90 0.23 -55.34
CA GLN A 169 -44.70 1.13 -56.20
C GLN A 169 -44.57 0.75 -57.68
N ALA A 170 -43.38 0.39 -58.15
CA ALA A 170 -43.18 -0.08 -59.52
C ALA A 170 -43.90 -1.40 -59.79
N SER A 171 -43.90 -2.31 -58.83
CA SER A 171 -44.65 -3.57 -58.88
C SER A 171 -46.14 -3.36 -59.00
N TYR A 172 -46.71 -2.45 -58.20
CA TYR A 172 -48.16 -2.10 -58.32
C TYR A 172 -48.55 -1.43 -59.65
N LYS A 173 -47.63 -0.78 -60.31
CA LYS A 173 -47.89 -0.17 -61.63
C LYS A 173 -47.75 -1.14 -62.79
N ALA A 174 -47.09 -2.28 -62.58
CA ALA A 174 -46.86 -3.31 -63.59
C ALA A 174 -47.98 -4.35 -63.63
N PHE A 175 -48.82 -4.36 -62.65
CA PHE A 175 -50.08 -5.12 -62.62
C PHE A 175 -51.30 -4.25 -62.89
#